data_353eef2b2e0ef4321d70c1f7d941011f
#
_entry.id   353eef2b2e0ef4321d70c1f7d941011f
#
_cell.length_a   1.000
_cell.length_b   1.000
_cell.length_c   1.000
_cell.angle_alpha   90.00
_cell.angle_beta   90.00
_cell.angle_gamma   90.00
#
_symmetry.space_group_name_H-M   'P 1'
#
loop_
_entity.id
_entity.type
_entity.pdbx_description
1 polymer ?
#
loop_
_entity_poly.entity_id
_entity_poly.type
_entity_poly.pdbx_seq_one_letter_code
_entity_poly.pdbx_strand_id
1 'polypeptide(L)'
;MTNMMDEEHITPMQTAMKWGVYGGVASIIFDLVLYVLGMKTVDGSNLVQYLSVIVFIAFVVIGIKAYAYTNGYMSYGQGLATGLLTSLIAGVIIAIYSYLFMTVIAPDFMDGAMDAVKDQWEAQGMSDEQMEQAEGFTEMFMSQGIIAIMSIFSNGLIGLIISLIASAVLKRV
;
A
#
# COMPACT_ATOMS: atom_id res chain seq x y z
N MET A 1 36.35 28.22 20.97
CA MET A 1 36.21 26.93 20.22
C MET A 1 34.78 26.56 20.30
N THR A 2 34.06 26.94 19.26
CA THR A 2 32.60 26.70 19.14
C THR A 2 32.44 25.25 18.74
N ASN A 3 31.86 24.42 19.62
CA ASN A 3 31.33 23.13 19.23
C ASN A 3 30.28 23.40 18.17
N MET A 4 30.66 23.25 16.90
CA MET A 4 29.66 22.95 15.87
C MET A 4 29.14 21.55 16.25
N MET A 5 28.00 21.52 16.93
CA MET A 5 27.25 20.28 17.04
C MET A 5 27.03 19.82 15.61
N ASP A 6 27.60 18.66 15.26
CA ASP A 6 27.30 17.98 14.02
C ASP A 6 25.79 17.88 13.98
N GLU A 7 25.14 18.69 13.15
CA GLU A 7 23.73 18.51 12.84
C GLU A 7 23.62 17.14 12.16
N GLU A 8 23.14 16.15 12.91
CA GLU A 8 23.05 14.77 12.49
C GLU A 8 22.02 14.68 11.36
N HIS A 9 22.51 14.84 10.13
CA HIS A 9 21.68 14.72 8.94
C HIS A 9 21.12 13.30 8.86
N ILE A 10 19.80 13.19 8.94
CA ILE A 10 19.13 11.90 8.77
C ILE A 10 19.11 11.49 7.31
N THR A 11 19.30 10.20 7.06
CA THR A 11 19.26 9.64 5.71
C THR A 11 17.83 9.39 5.24
N PRO A 12 17.58 9.32 3.91
CA PRO A 12 16.29 8.89 3.37
C PRO A 12 15.82 7.55 3.95
N MET A 13 16.75 6.60 4.16
CA MET A 13 16.43 5.27 4.70
C MET A 13 15.99 5.33 6.16
N GLN A 14 16.65 6.10 7.01
CA GLN A 14 16.27 6.27 8.43
C GLN A 14 14.86 6.86 8.55
N THR A 15 14.55 7.86 7.74
CA THR A 15 13.22 8.47 7.70
C THR A 15 12.18 7.46 7.18
N ALA A 16 12.52 6.74 6.11
CA ALA A 16 11.65 5.76 5.50
C ALA A 16 11.32 4.58 6.43
N MET A 17 12.31 4.09 7.19
CA MET A 17 12.08 3.04 8.21
C MET A 17 11.03 3.49 9.23
N LYS A 18 11.16 4.71 9.75
CA LYS A 18 10.21 5.23 10.72
C LYS A 18 8.81 5.40 10.13
N TRP A 19 8.69 6.16 9.05
CA TRP A 19 7.39 6.53 8.48
C TRP A 19 6.75 5.41 7.67
N GLY A 20 7.55 4.52 7.09
CA GLY A 20 7.07 3.31 6.42
C GLY A 20 6.45 2.31 7.39
N VAL A 21 7.09 2.10 8.55
CA VAL A 21 6.50 1.25 9.61
C VAL A 21 5.22 1.87 10.15
N TYR A 22 5.23 3.15 10.47
CA TYR A 22 4.02 3.82 10.97
C TYR A 22 2.90 3.81 9.93
N GLY A 23 3.22 4.07 8.66
CA GLY A 23 2.24 4.05 7.57
C GLY A 23 1.66 2.66 7.32
N GLY A 24 2.50 1.63 7.32
CA GLY A 24 2.06 0.25 7.19
C GLY A 24 1.12 -0.17 8.32
N VAL A 25 1.54 0.06 9.57
CA VAL A 25 0.72 -0.27 10.76
C VAL A 25 -0.58 0.53 10.80
N ALA A 26 -0.53 1.84 10.52
CA ALA A 26 -1.73 2.66 10.48
C ALA A 26 -2.72 2.20 9.41
N SER A 27 -2.23 1.83 8.21
CA SER A 27 -3.07 1.30 7.14
C SER A 27 -3.72 -0.03 7.54
N ILE A 28 -2.99 -0.91 8.21
CA ILE A 28 -3.51 -2.19 8.73
C ILE A 28 -4.61 -1.96 9.77
N ILE A 29 -4.37 -1.09 10.74
CA ILE A 29 -5.37 -0.78 11.77
C ILE A 29 -6.63 -0.24 11.13
N PHE A 30 -6.48 0.67 10.16
CA PHE A 30 -7.62 1.25 9.47
C PHE A 30 -8.38 0.21 8.64
N ASP A 31 -7.68 -0.66 7.91
CA ASP A 31 -8.29 -1.74 7.13
C ASP A 31 -9.06 -2.75 8.02
N LEU A 32 -8.49 -3.11 9.17
CA LEU A 32 -9.16 -3.95 10.16
C LEU A 32 -10.41 -3.31 10.74
N VAL A 33 -10.37 -2.00 11.02
CA VAL A 33 -11.56 -1.27 11.48
C VAL A 33 -12.65 -1.31 10.42
N LEU A 34 -12.31 -1.08 9.15
CA LEU A 34 -13.30 -1.17 8.06
C LEU A 34 -13.88 -2.58 7.91
N TYR A 35 -13.05 -3.61 8.09
CA TYR A 35 -13.49 -5.00 8.06
C TYR A 35 -14.48 -5.31 9.19
N VAL A 36 -14.14 -4.94 10.43
CA VAL A 36 -15.00 -5.17 11.61
C VAL A 36 -16.32 -4.41 11.50
N LEU A 37 -16.33 -3.22 10.89
CA LEU A 37 -17.54 -2.44 10.64
C LEU A 37 -18.37 -2.96 9.45
N GLY A 38 -17.93 -4.03 8.76
CA GLY A 38 -18.62 -4.56 7.58
C GLY A 38 -18.55 -3.64 6.36
N MET A 39 -17.59 -2.70 6.35
CA MET A 39 -17.40 -1.75 5.24
C MET A 39 -16.45 -2.26 4.16
N LYS A 40 -15.78 -3.39 4.41
CA LYS A 40 -14.90 -4.05 3.45
C LYS A 40 -15.71 -5.13 2.73
N THR A 41 -15.99 -4.93 1.45
CA THR A 41 -16.77 -5.85 0.63
C THR A 41 -15.86 -6.63 -0.33
N VAL A 42 -16.24 -7.87 -0.63
CA VAL A 42 -15.46 -8.77 -1.49
C VAL A 42 -15.49 -8.36 -2.96
N ASP A 43 -16.58 -7.73 -3.39
CA ASP A 43 -16.82 -7.26 -4.78
C ASP A 43 -16.20 -5.89 -5.07
N GLY A 44 -15.61 -5.25 -4.07
CA GLY A 44 -15.03 -3.92 -4.22
C GLY A 44 -16.03 -2.77 -4.41
N SER A 45 -17.34 -3.03 -4.26
CA SER A 45 -18.40 -2.04 -4.50
C SER A 45 -18.40 -0.89 -3.49
N ASN A 46 -17.94 -1.14 -2.26
CA ASN A 46 -17.88 -0.11 -1.23
C ASN A 46 -16.60 0.74 -1.35
N LEU A 47 -16.76 1.97 -1.85
CA LEU A 47 -15.64 2.91 -2.02
C LEU A 47 -14.92 3.27 -0.71
N VAL A 48 -15.57 3.09 0.44
CA VAL A 48 -14.99 3.39 1.76
C VAL A 48 -13.75 2.52 2.05
N GLN A 49 -13.69 1.30 1.52
CA GLN A 49 -12.53 0.41 1.70
C GLN A 49 -11.24 1.00 1.12
N TYR A 50 -11.34 1.88 0.12
CA TYR A 50 -10.16 2.54 -0.47
C TYR A 50 -9.60 3.68 0.39
N LEU A 51 -10.26 4.06 1.49
CA LEU A 51 -9.73 5.07 2.41
C LEU A 51 -8.42 4.62 3.07
N SER A 52 -8.17 3.32 3.23
CA SER A 52 -6.89 2.78 3.70
C SER A 52 -5.71 3.19 2.79
N VAL A 53 -5.95 3.29 1.48
CA VAL A 53 -4.96 3.79 0.52
C VAL A 53 -4.65 5.27 0.76
N ILE A 54 -5.64 6.06 1.15
CA ILE A 54 -5.45 7.49 1.49
C ILE A 54 -4.58 7.61 2.75
N VAL A 55 -4.77 6.76 3.75
CA VAL A 55 -3.91 6.69 4.94
C VAL A 55 -2.47 6.37 4.53
N PHE A 56 -2.27 5.36 3.70
CA PHE A 56 -0.94 5.02 3.18
C PHE A 56 -0.28 6.19 2.46
N ILE A 57 -0.99 6.84 1.53
CA ILE A 57 -0.48 8.02 0.78
C ILE A 57 -0.09 9.14 1.74
N ALA A 58 -0.92 9.41 2.75
CA ALA A 58 -0.63 10.45 3.75
C ALA A 58 0.71 10.20 4.45
N PHE A 59 0.99 8.95 4.86
CA PHE A 59 2.26 8.61 5.50
C PHE A 59 3.48 8.71 4.58
N VAL A 60 3.33 8.40 3.29
CA VAL A 60 4.40 8.62 2.30
C VAL A 60 4.73 10.13 2.20
N VAL A 61 3.70 10.98 2.09
CA VAL A 61 3.89 12.44 2.02
C VAL A 61 4.47 13.00 3.34
N ILE A 62 3.99 12.52 4.49
CA ILE A 62 4.51 12.91 5.81
C ILE A 62 5.99 12.50 5.93
N GLY A 63 6.37 11.32 5.46
CA GLY A 63 7.77 10.87 5.46
C GLY A 63 8.67 11.80 4.66
N ILE A 64 8.28 12.18 3.43
CA ILE A 64 9.01 13.13 2.60
C ILE A 64 9.12 14.50 3.29
N LYS A 65 7.99 14.99 3.84
CA LYS A 65 7.95 16.26 4.56
C LYS A 65 8.82 16.24 5.82
N ALA A 66 8.80 15.15 6.58
CA ALA A 66 9.62 14.98 7.78
C ALA A 66 11.10 15.00 7.43
N TYR A 67 11.52 14.32 6.36
CA TYR A 67 12.90 14.37 5.88
C TYR A 67 13.33 15.80 5.54
N ALA A 68 12.53 16.52 4.75
CA ALA A 68 12.81 17.90 4.37
C ALA A 68 12.88 18.84 5.56
N TYR A 69 12.02 18.63 6.56
CA TYR A 69 11.97 19.47 7.75
C TYR A 69 13.18 19.24 8.69
N THR A 70 13.53 17.98 8.91
CA THR A 70 14.63 17.65 9.85
C THR A 70 15.99 18.05 9.28
N ASN A 71 16.21 17.88 7.97
CA ASN A 71 17.49 18.26 7.35
C ASN A 71 17.57 19.75 6.95
N GLY A 72 16.47 20.52 7.03
CA GLY A 72 16.41 21.92 6.57
C GLY A 72 16.52 22.10 5.04
N TYR A 73 17.02 21.09 4.35
CA TYR A 73 17.29 21.02 2.91
C TYR A 73 16.85 19.65 2.37
N MET A 74 16.33 19.62 1.16
CA MET A 74 15.99 18.38 0.46
C MET A 74 16.03 18.57 -1.05
N SER A 75 16.91 17.85 -1.72
CA SER A 75 16.88 17.74 -3.18
C SER A 75 15.70 16.89 -3.65
N TYR A 76 15.31 17.05 -4.93
CA TYR A 76 14.27 16.24 -5.54
C TYR A 76 14.56 14.73 -5.44
N GLY A 77 15.80 14.31 -5.71
CA GLY A 77 16.22 12.90 -5.63
C GLY A 77 16.12 12.32 -4.21
N GLN A 78 16.48 13.11 -3.19
CA GLN A 78 16.35 12.69 -1.80
C GLN A 78 14.89 12.52 -1.38
N GLY A 79 14.01 13.43 -1.79
CA GLY A 79 12.57 13.32 -1.56
C GLY A 79 11.98 12.08 -2.24
N LEU A 80 12.33 11.87 -3.52
CA LEU A 80 11.91 10.69 -4.28
C LEU A 80 12.38 9.40 -3.61
N ALA A 81 13.65 9.32 -3.22
CA ALA A 81 14.19 8.15 -2.51
C ALA A 81 13.48 7.92 -1.17
N THR A 82 13.26 8.97 -0.39
CA THR A 82 12.55 8.87 0.91
C THR A 82 11.14 8.33 0.73
N GLY A 83 10.38 8.88 -0.21
CA GLY A 83 9.00 8.47 -0.44
C GLY A 83 8.90 7.05 -0.99
N LEU A 84 9.74 6.70 -1.97
CA LEU A 84 9.78 5.35 -2.53
C LEU A 84 10.17 4.30 -1.48
N LEU A 85 11.21 4.55 -0.69
CA LEU A 85 11.60 3.65 0.40
C LEU A 85 10.50 3.54 1.47
N THR A 86 9.84 4.66 1.83
CA THR A 86 8.71 4.66 2.77
C THR A 86 7.58 3.76 2.26
N SER A 87 7.23 3.87 0.99
CA SER A 87 6.16 3.07 0.37
C SER A 87 6.52 1.59 0.25
N LEU A 88 7.76 1.26 -0.06
CA LEU A 88 8.22 -0.14 -0.12
C LEU A 88 8.20 -0.80 1.26
N ILE A 89 8.67 -0.11 2.30
CA ILE A 89 8.66 -0.63 3.67
C ILE A 89 7.22 -0.83 4.15
N ALA A 90 6.35 0.17 3.96
CA ALA A 90 4.93 0.03 4.28
C ALA A 90 4.27 -1.08 3.45
N GLY A 91 4.59 -1.19 2.16
CA GLY A 91 4.09 -2.22 1.25
C GLY A 91 4.44 -3.63 1.69
N VAL A 92 5.67 -3.87 2.18
CA VAL A 92 6.06 -5.18 2.74
C VAL A 92 5.23 -5.52 3.98
N ILE A 93 5.03 -4.56 4.88
CA ILE A 93 4.22 -4.75 6.10
C ILE A 93 2.76 -5.05 5.72
N ILE A 94 2.20 -4.30 4.77
CA ILE A 94 0.84 -4.51 4.27
C ILE A 94 0.72 -5.87 3.57
N ALA A 95 1.74 -6.31 2.81
CA ALA A 95 1.74 -7.61 2.15
C ALA A 95 1.70 -8.78 3.14
N ILE A 96 2.49 -8.71 4.21
CA ILE A 96 2.47 -9.71 5.30
C ILE A 96 1.08 -9.74 5.93
N TYR A 97 0.52 -8.57 6.24
CA TYR A 97 -0.83 -8.48 6.77
C TYR A 97 -1.88 -9.05 5.80
N SER A 98 -1.82 -8.71 4.52
CA SER A 98 -2.77 -9.21 3.52
C SER A 98 -2.75 -10.73 3.42
N TYR A 99 -1.56 -11.33 3.46
CA TYR A 99 -1.43 -12.78 3.51
C TYR A 99 -2.09 -13.38 4.76
N LEU A 100 -1.79 -12.83 5.95
CA LEU A 100 -2.39 -13.27 7.21
C LEU A 100 -3.90 -13.02 7.24
N PHE A 101 -4.37 -11.91 6.69
CA PHE A 101 -5.79 -11.60 6.60
C PHE A 101 -6.54 -12.69 5.83
N MET A 102 -6.06 -13.06 4.64
CA MET A 102 -6.69 -14.04 3.78
C MET A 102 -6.52 -15.50 4.26
N THR A 103 -5.50 -15.80 5.08
CA THR A 103 -5.25 -17.17 5.53
C THR A 103 -5.76 -17.45 6.94
N VAL A 104 -5.86 -16.43 7.81
CA VAL A 104 -6.13 -16.60 9.24
C VAL A 104 -7.35 -15.79 9.71
N ILE A 105 -7.46 -14.52 9.29
CA ILE A 105 -8.49 -13.61 9.83
C ILE A 105 -9.83 -13.80 9.09
N ALA A 106 -9.79 -13.88 7.77
CA ALA A 106 -10.95 -14.00 6.92
C ALA A 106 -10.68 -14.97 5.75
N PRO A 107 -10.50 -16.30 6.01
CA PRO A 107 -10.19 -17.26 4.96
C PRO A 107 -11.27 -17.32 3.88
N ASP A 108 -12.55 -17.21 4.27
CA ASP A 108 -13.69 -17.25 3.35
C ASP A 108 -13.80 -15.99 2.46
N PHE A 109 -12.97 -14.95 2.74
CA PHE A 109 -12.98 -13.71 1.95
C PHE A 109 -12.58 -13.96 0.49
N MET A 110 -11.66 -14.89 0.26
CA MET A 110 -11.21 -15.22 -1.10
C MET A 110 -12.24 -16.02 -1.87
N ASP A 111 -12.97 -16.92 -1.22
CA ASP A 111 -14.05 -17.69 -1.83
C ASP A 111 -15.17 -16.75 -2.27
N GLY A 112 -15.59 -15.84 -1.38
CA GLY A 112 -16.56 -14.80 -1.72
C GLY A 112 -16.10 -13.85 -2.82
N ALA A 113 -14.81 -13.56 -2.92
CA ALA A 113 -14.27 -12.75 -4.01
C ALA A 113 -14.30 -13.50 -5.36
N MET A 114 -14.04 -14.80 -5.36
CA MET A 114 -14.16 -15.63 -6.55
C MET A 114 -15.63 -15.74 -7.00
N ASP A 115 -16.56 -15.94 -6.08
CA ASP A 115 -18.00 -15.98 -6.38
C ASP A 115 -18.46 -14.65 -7.02
N ALA A 116 -18.04 -13.51 -6.45
CA ALA A 116 -18.33 -12.20 -7.04
C ALA A 116 -17.77 -12.02 -8.46
N VAL A 117 -16.63 -12.61 -8.77
CA VAL A 117 -16.05 -12.60 -10.12
C VAL A 117 -16.88 -13.48 -11.05
N LYS A 118 -17.32 -14.66 -10.60
CA LYS A 118 -18.20 -15.55 -11.39
C LYS A 118 -19.53 -14.87 -11.71
N ASP A 119 -20.17 -14.24 -10.74
CA ASP A 119 -21.40 -13.47 -10.92
C ASP A 119 -21.22 -12.37 -11.99
N GLN A 120 -20.06 -11.72 -12.02
CA GLN A 120 -19.76 -10.72 -13.04
C GLN A 120 -19.62 -11.33 -14.45
N TRP A 121 -19.00 -12.52 -14.56
CA TRP A 121 -18.88 -13.22 -15.84
C TRP A 121 -20.23 -13.66 -16.39
N GLU A 122 -21.11 -14.18 -15.52
CA GLU A 122 -22.49 -14.52 -15.86
C GLU A 122 -23.27 -13.28 -16.35
N ALA A 123 -23.14 -12.16 -15.62
CA ALA A 123 -23.78 -10.90 -16.01
C ALA A 123 -23.26 -10.35 -17.35
N GLN A 124 -22.03 -10.68 -17.75
CA GLN A 124 -21.44 -10.34 -19.04
C GLN A 124 -21.82 -11.33 -20.15
N GLY A 125 -22.57 -12.40 -19.82
CA GLY A 125 -23.03 -13.39 -20.77
C GLY A 125 -21.96 -14.40 -21.21
N MET A 126 -20.93 -14.62 -20.38
CA MET A 126 -19.95 -15.67 -20.65
C MET A 126 -20.60 -17.04 -20.57
N SER A 127 -20.24 -17.95 -21.48
CA SER A 127 -20.69 -19.34 -21.42
C SER A 127 -19.94 -20.11 -20.32
N ASP A 128 -20.57 -21.22 -19.86
CA ASP A 128 -19.97 -22.10 -18.85
C ASP A 128 -18.54 -22.54 -19.23
N GLU A 129 -18.32 -22.87 -20.53
CA GLU A 129 -17.00 -23.26 -21.04
C GLU A 129 -15.97 -22.11 -20.98
N GLN A 130 -16.42 -20.87 -21.23
CA GLN A 130 -15.54 -19.68 -21.11
C GLN A 130 -15.24 -19.38 -19.65
N MET A 131 -16.20 -19.55 -18.75
CA MET A 131 -16.00 -19.35 -17.31
C MET A 131 -15.05 -20.40 -16.74
N GLU A 132 -15.16 -21.68 -17.12
CA GLU A 132 -14.25 -22.73 -16.68
C GLU A 132 -12.79 -22.45 -17.10
N GLN A 133 -12.58 -21.98 -18.35
CA GLN A 133 -11.24 -21.60 -18.81
C GLN A 133 -10.68 -20.38 -18.06
N ALA A 134 -11.52 -19.38 -17.75
CA ALA A 134 -11.13 -18.19 -17.04
C ALA A 134 -10.87 -18.46 -15.55
N GLU A 135 -11.58 -19.42 -14.95
CA GLU A 135 -11.46 -19.76 -13.53
C GLU A 135 -10.06 -20.22 -13.18
N GLY A 136 -9.49 -21.20 -13.88
CA GLY A 136 -8.14 -21.70 -13.60
C GLY A 136 -7.06 -20.62 -13.71
N PHE A 137 -7.23 -19.67 -14.64
CA PHE A 137 -6.32 -18.54 -14.77
C PHE A 137 -6.51 -17.54 -13.61
N THR A 138 -7.76 -17.25 -13.25
CA THR A 138 -8.10 -16.31 -12.19
C THR A 138 -7.66 -16.82 -10.81
N GLU A 139 -7.88 -18.12 -10.52
CA GLU A 139 -7.42 -18.73 -9.25
C GLU A 139 -5.92 -18.57 -9.04
N MET A 140 -5.11 -18.70 -10.11
CA MET A 140 -3.67 -18.50 -10.02
C MET A 140 -3.33 -17.07 -9.56
N PHE A 141 -4.00 -16.05 -10.12
CA PHE A 141 -3.76 -14.65 -9.75
C PHE A 141 -4.41 -14.27 -8.42
N MET A 142 -5.48 -14.93 -8.02
CA MET A 142 -6.16 -14.72 -6.75
C MET A 142 -5.55 -15.53 -5.60
N SER A 143 -4.48 -16.31 -5.85
CA SER A 143 -3.78 -16.99 -4.75
C SER A 143 -3.23 -15.99 -3.75
N GLN A 144 -3.36 -16.30 -2.45
CA GLN A 144 -2.98 -15.40 -1.34
C GLN A 144 -1.51 -14.92 -1.45
N GLY A 145 -0.62 -15.83 -1.88
CA GLY A 145 0.80 -15.50 -2.06
C GLY A 145 1.04 -14.51 -3.19
N ILE A 146 0.37 -14.68 -4.34
CA ILE A 146 0.49 -13.76 -5.48
C ILE A 146 -0.11 -12.41 -5.13
N ILE A 147 -1.28 -12.35 -4.49
CA ILE A 147 -1.88 -11.09 -4.04
C ILE A 147 -0.94 -10.34 -3.09
N ALA A 148 -0.33 -11.05 -2.12
CA ALA A 148 0.62 -10.44 -1.20
C ALA A 148 1.85 -9.86 -1.93
N ILE A 149 2.42 -10.58 -2.90
CA ILE A 149 3.54 -10.08 -3.72
C ILE A 149 3.11 -8.89 -4.58
N MET A 150 1.97 -9.01 -5.27
CA MET A 150 1.43 -7.94 -6.11
C MET A 150 1.12 -6.68 -5.31
N SER A 151 0.74 -6.82 -4.04
CA SER A 151 0.50 -5.66 -3.17
C SER A 151 1.78 -4.84 -2.92
N ILE A 152 2.95 -5.47 -2.85
CA ILE A 152 4.24 -4.76 -2.73
C ILE A 152 4.49 -3.92 -3.98
N PHE A 153 4.29 -4.50 -5.17
CA PHE A 153 4.46 -3.78 -6.43
C PHE A 153 3.47 -2.63 -6.57
N SER A 154 2.19 -2.86 -6.27
CA SER A 154 1.14 -1.85 -6.33
C SER A 154 1.42 -0.69 -5.37
N ASN A 155 1.76 -0.98 -4.11
CA ASN A 155 2.13 0.04 -3.14
C ASN A 155 3.43 0.77 -3.56
N GLY A 156 4.42 0.07 -4.11
CA GLY A 156 5.64 0.65 -4.67
C GLY A 156 5.34 1.62 -5.82
N LEU A 157 4.46 1.23 -6.74
CA LEU A 157 4.05 2.06 -7.88
C LEU A 157 3.26 3.30 -7.45
N ILE A 158 2.27 3.13 -6.56
CA ILE A 158 1.52 4.25 -5.97
C ILE A 158 2.48 5.19 -5.24
N GLY A 159 3.37 4.62 -4.42
CA GLY A 159 4.38 5.37 -3.69
C GLY A 159 5.34 6.12 -4.63
N LEU A 160 5.76 5.53 -5.74
CA LEU A 160 6.58 6.19 -6.76
C LEU A 160 5.85 7.42 -7.34
N ILE A 161 4.61 7.25 -7.77
CA ILE A 161 3.80 8.34 -8.36
C ILE A 161 3.65 9.48 -7.35
N ILE A 162 3.27 9.16 -6.11
CA ILE A 162 3.11 10.16 -5.04
C ILE A 162 4.44 10.83 -4.72
N SER A 163 5.54 10.07 -4.69
CA SER A 163 6.87 10.61 -4.39
C SER A 163 7.38 11.54 -5.49
N LEU A 164 7.09 11.27 -6.77
CA LEU A 164 7.42 12.16 -7.87
C LEU A 164 6.74 13.53 -7.70
N ILE A 165 5.44 13.53 -7.36
CA ILE A 165 4.66 14.75 -7.18
C ILE A 165 5.08 15.46 -5.88
N ALA A 166 5.07 14.75 -4.76
CA ALA A 166 5.36 15.34 -3.45
C ALA A 166 6.78 15.90 -3.37
N SER A 167 7.78 15.22 -3.96
CA SER A 167 9.16 15.69 -3.96
C SER A 167 9.35 16.94 -4.82
N ALA A 168 8.60 17.09 -5.92
CA ALA A 168 8.65 18.29 -6.73
C ALA A 168 8.08 19.52 -6.00
N VAL A 169 7.04 19.30 -5.18
CA VAL A 169 6.38 20.37 -4.40
C VAL A 169 7.16 20.70 -3.13
N LEU A 170 7.71 19.67 -2.45
CA LEU A 170 8.32 19.80 -1.13
C LEU A 170 9.83 20.02 -1.17
N LYS A 171 10.48 19.94 -2.35
CA LYS A 171 11.92 20.20 -2.47
C LYS A 171 12.28 21.57 -1.88
N ARG A 172 13.36 21.61 -1.13
CA ARG A 172 13.97 22.83 -0.59
C ARG A 172 15.41 22.87 -1.08
N VAL A 173 15.74 23.78 -1.98
CA VAL A 173 17.06 23.96 -2.58
C VAL A 173 17.72 25.16 -1.93
#